data_e011c02659ecf6c2c8e8e9973d12ee6d
#
_entry.id   e011c02659ecf6c2c8e8e9973d12ee6d
#
_cell.length_a   1.000
_cell.length_b   1.000
_cell.length_c   1.000
_cell.angle_alpha   90.00
_cell.angle_beta   90.00
_cell.angle_gamma   90.00
#
_symmetry.space_group_name_H-M   'P 1'
#
loop_
_entity.id
_entity.type
_entity.pdbx_description
1 polymer ?
#
loop_
_entity_poly.entity_id
_entity_poly.type
_entity_poly.pdbx_seq_one_letter_code
_entity_poly.pdbx_strand_id
1 'polypeptide(L)'
;TEAQFRTLIGWLRTDRPDIRQRVVCAGNPPTTAEGEWVKRYWAAWLEPTHPNPAKPGELRWYVTNEKGEDEEVPGPELVKVGDDMVRPKSRTFIPSSVNDNLFLLSTGYRATLQALPEPLRSQMLRGDFSAGASDPAWQTIPTEWIKAAQARWKHKEVKGTMTAMGFDPARGGIDKSSIARRHGNWFDELVTAPGAVTKDGPTSAGF
;
A
#
# COMPACT_ATOMS: atom_id res chain seq x y z
N THR A 1 2.02 -11.69 2.39
CA THR A 1 2.14 -10.32 2.90
C THR A 1 3.33 -9.60 2.25
N GLU A 2 3.34 -8.26 2.30
CA GLU A 2 4.46 -7.45 1.82
C GLU A 2 5.77 -7.79 2.54
N ALA A 3 5.72 -8.02 3.86
CA ALA A 3 6.89 -8.38 4.64
C ALA A 3 7.54 -9.68 4.17
N GLN A 4 6.75 -10.71 3.88
CA GLN A 4 7.25 -11.97 3.32
C GLN A 4 7.89 -11.78 1.95
N PHE A 5 7.27 -10.98 1.08
CA PHE A 5 7.80 -10.66 -0.22
C PHE A 5 9.16 -9.92 -0.12
N ARG A 6 9.27 -8.91 0.75
CA ARG A 6 10.52 -8.18 0.99
C ARG A 6 11.60 -9.09 1.58
N THR A 7 11.23 -10.02 2.46
CA THR A 7 12.16 -11.03 3.01
C THR A 7 12.72 -11.94 1.90
N LEU A 8 11.85 -12.42 0.99
CA LEU A 8 12.27 -13.25 -0.15
C LEU A 8 13.23 -12.51 -1.09
N ILE A 9 12.96 -11.23 -1.37
CA ILE A 9 13.88 -10.39 -2.15
C ILE A 9 15.24 -10.26 -1.47
N GLY A 10 15.28 -10.18 -0.15
CA GLY A 10 16.52 -10.12 0.63
C GLY A 10 17.41 -11.36 0.49
N TRP A 11 16.85 -12.50 0.08
CA TRP A 11 17.61 -13.72 -0.18
C TRP A 11 18.23 -13.78 -1.58
N LEU A 12 17.83 -12.88 -2.48
CA LEU A 12 18.44 -12.75 -3.80
C LEU A 12 19.83 -12.12 -3.68
N ARG A 13 20.81 -12.93 -3.48
CA ARG A 13 22.21 -12.53 -3.36
C ARG A 13 23.12 -13.50 -4.09
N THR A 14 24.19 -12.98 -4.68
CA THR A 14 25.25 -13.76 -5.28
C THR A 14 26.56 -12.96 -5.19
N ASP A 15 27.66 -13.65 -5.10
CA ASP A 15 29.00 -13.11 -5.22
C ASP A 15 29.46 -13.02 -6.69
N ARG A 16 28.65 -13.54 -7.62
CA ARG A 16 28.94 -13.56 -9.04
C ARG A 16 28.28 -12.40 -9.77
N PRO A 17 29.03 -11.41 -10.24
CA PRO A 17 28.49 -10.22 -10.91
C PRO A 17 27.92 -10.51 -12.30
N ASP A 18 28.27 -11.65 -12.92
CA ASP A 18 27.77 -12.10 -14.21
C ASP A 18 26.35 -12.71 -14.12
N ILE A 19 25.88 -13.06 -12.90
CA ILE A 19 24.56 -13.63 -12.70
C ILE A 19 23.54 -12.51 -12.46
N ARG A 20 22.59 -12.39 -13.38
CA ARG A 20 21.48 -11.46 -13.24
C ARG A 20 20.45 -11.97 -12.24
N GLN A 21 20.31 -11.29 -11.11
CA GLN A 21 19.30 -11.58 -10.11
C GLN A 21 17.98 -10.89 -10.45
N ARG A 22 16.89 -11.63 -10.41
CA ARG A 22 15.53 -11.08 -10.59
C ARG A 22 14.50 -11.92 -9.85
N VAL A 23 13.38 -11.29 -9.47
CA VAL A 23 12.13 -11.95 -9.07
C VAL A 23 11.12 -11.74 -10.17
N VAL A 24 10.45 -12.80 -10.56
CA VAL A 24 9.27 -12.74 -11.43
C VAL A 24 8.09 -13.22 -10.63
N CYS A 25 7.09 -12.36 -10.47
CA CYS A 25 5.84 -12.69 -9.81
C CYS A 25 4.72 -12.71 -10.86
N ALA A 26 3.93 -13.76 -10.85
CA ALA A 26 2.70 -13.84 -11.63
C ALA A 26 1.53 -14.03 -10.67
N GLY A 27 0.44 -13.34 -10.91
CA GLY A 27 -0.75 -13.42 -10.07
C GLY A 27 -1.90 -12.59 -10.58
N ASN A 28 -3.07 -12.82 -10.01
CA ASN A 28 -4.24 -12.01 -10.28
C ASN A 28 -4.27 -10.76 -9.39
N PRO A 29 -5.09 -9.75 -9.73
CA PRO A 29 -5.35 -8.63 -8.84
C PRO A 29 -5.77 -9.09 -7.44
N PRO A 30 -5.36 -8.38 -6.38
CA PRO A 30 -5.73 -8.74 -5.02
C PRO A 30 -7.23 -8.64 -4.81
N THR A 31 -7.80 -9.67 -4.18
CA THR A 31 -9.23 -9.76 -3.86
C THR A 31 -9.56 -9.33 -2.44
N THR A 32 -8.54 -9.14 -1.59
CA THR A 32 -8.66 -8.73 -0.19
C THR A 32 -7.74 -7.56 0.14
N ALA A 33 -8.05 -6.84 1.21
CA ALA A 33 -7.25 -5.72 1.70
C ALA A 33 -5.79 -6.10 2.01
N GLU A 34 -5.54 -7.36 2.40
CA GLU A 34 -4.17 -7.85 2.65
C GLU A 34 -3.28 -7.82 1.41
N GLY A 35 -3.86 -7.86 0.22
CA GLY A 35 -3.15 -7.80 -1.05
C GLY A 35 -2.95 -6.39 -1.60
N GLU A 36 -3.52 -5.35 -1.00
CA GLU A 36 -3.45 -3.96 -1.48
C GLU A 36 -2.02 -3.40 -1.57
N TRP A 37 -1.07 -3.98 -0.80
CA TRP A 37 0.35 -3.62 -0.92
C TRP A 37 0.90 -3.83 -2.32
N VAL A 38 0.36 -4.77 -3.11
CA VAL A 38 0.79 -5.02 -4.49
C VAL A 38 0.53 -3.78 -5.34
N LYS A 39 -0.65 -3.15 -5.18
CA LYS A 39 -0.97 -1.92 -5.90
C LYS A 39 -0.01 -0.78 -5.52
N ARG A 40 0.27 -0.60 -4.23
CA ARG A 40 1.23 0.42 -3.77
C ARG A 40 2.65 0.16 -4.31
N TYR A 41 3.09 -1.11 -4.27
CA TYR A 41 4.44 -1.49 -4.70
C TYR A 41 4.68 -1.26 -6.19
N TRP A 42 3.64 -1.37 -7.03
CA TRP A 42 3.65 -1.09 -8.46
C TRP A 42 2.75 0.09 -8.83
N ALA A 43 2.63 1.08 -7.95
CA ALA A 43 1.71 2.20 -8.11
C ALA A 43 1.92 2.97 -9.43
N ALA A 44 3.17 3.15 -9.89
CA ALA A 44 3.46 3.82 -11.15
C ALA A 44 2.74 3.19 -12.37
N TRP A 45 2.43 1.89 -12.33
CA TRP A 45 1.70 1.18 -13.42
C TRP A 45 0.23 0.97 -13.10
N LEU A 46 -0.15 0.93 -11.83
CA LEU A 46 -1.46 0.46 -11.37
C LEU A 46 -2.37 1.57 -10.86
N GLU A 47 -1.81 2.71 -10.45
CA GLU A 47 -2.58 3.85 -9.92
C GLU A 47 -2.83 4.87 -11.04
N PRO A 48 -4.07 5.05 -11.52
CA PRO A 48 -4.38 6.01 -12.60
C PRO A 48 -4.01 7.46 -12.27
N THR A 49 -3.98 7.80 -10.98
CA THR A 49 -3.68 9.15 -10.48
C THR A 49 -2.22 9.32 -10.07
N HIS A 50 -1.35 8.34 -10.37
CA HIS A 50 0.08 8.44 -10.06
C HIS A 50 0.70 9.66 -10.75
N PRO A 51 1.50 10.50 -10.05
CA PRO A 51 2.06 11.73 -10.61
C PRO A 51 3.00 11.49 -11.80
N ASN A 52 3.60 10.31 -11.89
CA ASN A 52 4.50 9.89 -12.96
C ASN A 52 4.13 8.47 -13.42
N PRO A 53 3.03 8.29 -14.22
CA PRO A 53 2.58 6.96 -14.62
C PRO A 53 3.56 6.29 -15.58
N ALA A 54 3.79 5.00 -15.38
CA ALA A 54 4.68 4.19 -16.21
C ALA A 54 3.90 3.39 -17.25
N LYS A 55 4.53 3.16 -18.40
CA LYS A 55 3.98 2.28 -19.45
C LYS A 55 4.18 0.80 -19.08
N PRO A 56 3.31 -0.11 -19.56
CA PRO A 56 3.55 -1.54 -19.42
C PRO A 56 4.96 -1.95 -19.87
N GLY A 57 5.68 -2.70 -19.03
CA GLY A 57 7.03 -3.14 -19.31
C GLY A 57 8.14 -2.10 -19.12
N GLU A 58 7.81 -0.84 -18.90
CA GLU A 58 8.79 0.20 -18.60
C GLU A 58 9.52 -0.11 -17.28
N LEU A 59 10.82 0.16 -17.23
CA LEU A 59 11.62 0.00 -16.01
C LEU A 59 11.60 1.29 -15.20
N ARG A 60 11.30 1.18 -13.93
CA ARG A 60 11.43 2.25 -12.93
C ARG A 60 12.39 1.82 -11.83
N TRP A 61 13.10 2.76 -11.25
CA TRP A 61 14.16 2.52 -10.29
C TRP A 61 13.77 3.06 -8.93
N TYR A 62 14.09 2.30 -7.87
CA TYR A 62 13.67 2.62 -6.50
C TYR A 62 14.81 2.36 -5.51
N VAL A 63 14.88 3.21 -4.49
CA VAL A 63 15.64 2.99 -3.27
C VAL A 63 14.68 2.95 -2.09
N THR A 64 15.06 2.26 -1.02
CA THR A 64 14.30 2.31 0.24
C THR A 64 14.99 3.32 1.16
N ASN A 65 14.27 4.35 1.60
CA ASN A 65 14.78 5.39 2.47
C ASN A 65 14.94 4.92 3.93
N GLU A 66 15.47 5.77 4.80
CA GLU A 66 15.69 5.45 6.21
C GLU A 66 14.39 5.15 7.00
N LYS A 67 13.25 5.60 6.49
CA LYS A 67 11.92 5.29 7.07
C LYS A 67 11.36 3.96 6.61
N GLY A 68 12.06 3.26 5.70
CA GLY A 68 11.59 1.99 5.10
C GLY A 68 10.61 2.18 3.94
N GLU A 69 10.49 3.39 3.40
CA GLU A 69 9.61 3.72 2.28
C GLU A 69 10.39 3.66 0.97
N ASP A 70 9.74 3.19 -0.08
CA ASP A 70 10.35 3.14 -1.41
C ASP A 70 10.19 4.48 -2.13
N GLU A 71 11.29 5.05 -2.58
CA GLU A 71 11.36 6.29 -3.36
C GLU A 71 11.80 6.01 -4.79
N GLU A 72 11.07 6.55 -5.78
CA GLU A 72 11.47 6.48 -7.18
C GLU A 72 12.66 7.39 -7.47
N VAL A 73 13.64 6.87 -8.21
CA VAL A 73 14.85 7.59 -8.62
C VAL A 73 15.04 7.51 -10.14
N PRO A 74 15.79 8.44 -10.74
CA PRO A 74 15.89 8.53 -12.20
C PRO A 74 16.49 7.32 -12.91
N GLY A 75 17.33 6.52 -12.24
CA GLY A 75 18.04 5.44 -12.94
C GLY A 75 18.85 4.53 -12.02
N PRO A 76 19.74 3.69 -12.61
CA PRO A 76 20.52 2.68 -11.90
C PRO A 76 21.72 3.23 -11.12
N GLU A 77 21.98 4.52 -11.21
CA GLU A 77 23.15 5.14 -10.58
C GLU A 77 23.04 5.10 -9.06
N LEU A 78 24.20 5.08 -8.37
CA LEU A 78 24.23 5.08 -6.91
C LEU A 78 23.57 6.34 -6.35
N VAL A 79 22.68 6.17 -5.38
CA VAL A 79 21.96 7.24 -4.69
C VAL A 79 22.36 7.26 -3.23
N LYS A 80 22.54 8.44 -2.67
CA LYS A 80 22.82 8.61 -1.24
C LYS A 80 21.52 8.45 -0.45
N VAL A 81 21.51 7.52 0.51
CA VAL A 81 20.43 7.29 1.47
C VAL A 81 21.02 7.32 2.86
N GLY A 82 20.71 8.34 3.66
CA GLY A 82 21.40 8.59 4.92
C GLY A 82 22.92 8.80 4.67
N ASP A 83 23.73 7.98 5.32
CA ASP A 83 25.20 8.01 5.16
C ASP A 83 25.71 7.01 4.09
N ASP A 84 24.86 6.17 3.54
CA ASP A 84 25.24 5.11 2.61
C ASP A 84 24.97 5.47 1.14
N MET A 85 25.82 4.91 0.25
CA MET A 85 25.58 4.91 -1.21
C MET A 85 24.90 3.60 -1.61
N VAL A 86 23.63 3.70 -2.00
CA VAL A 86 22.76 2.55 -2.31
C VAL A 86 22.54 2.42 -3.80
N ARG A 87 22.62 1.18 -4.31
CA ARG A 87 22.27 0.88 -5.70
C ARG A 87 20.76 0.69 -5.84
N PRO A 88 20.07 1.48 -6.68
CA PRO A 88 18.65 1.31 -6.93
C PRO A 88 18.30 -0.06 -7.51
N LYS A 89 17.12 -0.56 -7.16
CA LYS A 89 16.54 -1.77 -7.74
C LYS A 89 15.46 -1.39 -8.75
N SER A 90 15.49 -2.03 -9.92
CA SER A 90 14.47 -1.81 -10.93
C SER A 90 13.23 -2.64 -10.67
N ARG A 91 12.08 -2.08 -11.03
CA ARG A 91 10.78 -2.75 -11.08
C ARG A 91 10.16 -2.54 -12.46
N THR A 92 9.31 -3.46 -12.83
CA THR A 92 8.43 -3.33 -13.99
C THR A 92 7.13 -4.07 -13.72
N PHE A 93 6.10 -3.74 -14.46
CA PHE A 93 4.82 -4.43 -14.43
C PHE A 93 4.31 -4.62 -15.85
N ILE A 94 3.81 -5.82 -16.13
CA ILE A 94 3.25 -6.18 -17.44
C ILE A 94 1.82 -6.69 -17.15
N PRO A 95 0.78 -5.88 -17.47
CA PRO A 95 -0.60 -6.34 -17.35
C PRO A 95 -0.86 -7.50 -18.31
N SER A 96 -1.66 -8.44 -17.88
CA SER A 96 -2.10 -9.58 -18.67
C SER A 96 -3.55 -9.89 -18.38
N SER A 97 -4.25 -10.39 -19.36
CA SER A 97 -5.64 -10.85 -19.27
C SER A 97 -5.77 -12.29 -19.77
N VAL A 98 -6.91 -12.92 -19.52
CA VAL A 98 -7.18 -14.25 -20.07
C VAL A 98 -7.11 -14.28 -21.60
N ASN A 99 -7.35 -13.14 -22.27
CA ASN A 99 -7.29 -13.05 -23.73
C ASN A 99 -5.86 -13.16 -24.30
N ASP A 100 -4.83 -12.94 -23.46
CA ASP A 100 -3.43 -13.06 -23.88
C ASP A 100 -2.95 -14.52 -23.86
N ASN A 101 -3.76 -15.43 -23.28
CA ASN A 101 -3.45 -16.86 -23.21
C ASN A 101 -4.24 -17.64 -24.25
N LEU A 102 -3.66 -17.82 -25.43
CA LEU A 102 -4.30 -18.52 -26.55
C LEU A 102 -4.71 -19.97 -26.22
N PHE A 103 -3.99 -20.63 -25.32
CA PHE A 103 -4.30 -22.00 -24.92
C PHE A 103 -5.58 -22.07 -24.09
N LEU A 104 -5.86 -21.07 -23.25
CA LEU A 104 -7.07 -21.01 -22.44
C LEU A 104 -8.30 -20.55 -23.25
N LEU A 105 -8.10 -19.76 -24.31
CA LEU A 105 -9.22 -19.27 -25.11
C LEU A 105 -10.03 -20.41 -25.77
N SER A 106 -9.38 -21.52 -26.15
CA SER A 106 -10.01 -22.68 -26.78
C SER A 106 -10.74 -23.60 -25.79
N THR A 107 -10.59 -23.41 -24.47
CA THR A 107 -11.09 -24.35 -23.45
C THR A 107 -12.44 -23.97 -22.83
N GLY A 108 -13.03 -22.85 -23.23
CA GLY A 108 -14.24 -22.32 -22.57
C GLY A 108 -13.98 -21.68 -21.18
N TYR A 109 -12.73 -21.64 -20.70
CA TYR A 109 -12.36 -21.06 -19.41
C TYR A 109 -12.82 -19.61 -19.26
N ARG A 110 -12.82 -18.84 -20.37
CA ARG A 110 -13.36 -17.48 -20.40
C ARG A 110 -14.83 -17.42 -19.95
N ALA A 111 -15.66 -18.36 -20.40
CA ALA A 111 -17.06 -18.42 -19.98
C ALA A 111 -17.20 -18.70 -18.48
N THR A 112 -16.34 -19.56 -17.92
CA THR A 112 -16.28 -19.81 -16.48
C THR A 112 -15.95 -18.54 -15.71
N LEU A 113 -14.95 -17.75 -16.13
CA LEU A 113 -14.61 -16.48 -15.49
C LEU A 113 -15.72 -15.44 -15.64
N GLN A 114 -16.43 -15.45 -16.76
CA GLN A 114 -17.54 -14.52 -17.03
C GLN A 114 -18.74 -14.73 -16.13
N ALA A 115 -18.91 -15.94 -15.60
CA ALA A 115 -19.96 -16.29 -14.63
C ALA A 115 -19.67 -15.83 -13.20
N LEU A 116 -18.45 -15.35 -12.91
CA LEU A 116 -18.11 -14.85 -11.59
C LEU A 116 -18.84 -13.53 -11.26
N PRO A 117 -19.18 -13.30 -9.97
CA PRO A 117 -19.72 -12.01 -9.55
C PRO A 117 -18.65 -10.89 -9.63
N GLU A 118 -19.10 -9.63 -9.73
CA GLU A 118 -18.20 -8.48 -9.53
C GLU A 118 -17.85 -8.33 -8.04
N PRO A 119 -16.64 -7.83 -7.70
CA PRO A 119 -15.56 -7.37 -8.59
C PRO A 119 -14.66 -8.52 -9.12
N LEU A 120 -14.86 -9.74 -8.61
CA LEU A 120 -14.00 -10.90 -8.92
C LEU A 120 -13.92 -11.19 -10.43
N ARG A 121 -15.02 -11.04 -11.15
CA ARG A 121 -15.07 -11.20 -12.61
C ARG A 121 -14.10 -10.21 -13.30
N SER A 122 -14.15 -8.94 -12.97
CA SER A 122 -13.27 -7.92 -13.54
C SER A 122 -11.79 -8.21 -13.23
N GLN A 123 -11.51 -8.62 -12.00
CA GLN A 123 -10.15 -8.97 -11.57
C GLN A 123 -9.61 -10.17 -12.34
N MET A 124 -10.38 -11.25 -12.44
CA MET A 124 -9.91 -12.51 -13.03
C MET A 124 -9.96 -12.51 -14.56
N LEU A 125 -11.00 -11.91 -15.15
CA LEU A 125 -11.17 -11.92 -16.60
C LEU A 125 -10.30 -10.87 -17.31
N ARG A 126 -10.17 -9.69 -16.72
CA ARG A 126 -9.50 -8.55 -17.33
C ARG A 126 -8.16 -8.18 -16.68
N GLY A 127 -7.81 -8.81 -15.57
CA GLY A 127 -6.65 -8.40 -14.78
C GLY A 127 -6.80 -6.99 -14.20
N ASP A 128 -8.04 -6.61 -13.84
CA ASP A 128 -8.36 -5.25 -13.44
C ASP A 128 -7.97 -4.99 -11.97
N PHE A 129 -6.85 -4.32 -11.78
CA PHE A 129 -6.37 -3.89 -10.46
C PHE A 129 -7.14 -2.70 -9.88
N SER A 130 -7.95 -2.01 -10.68
CA SER A 130 -8.81 -0.93 -10.20
C SER A 130 -10.11 -1.43 -9.58
N ALA A 131 -10.55 -2.64 -9.94
CA ALA A 131 -11.67 -3.29 -9.28
C ALA A 131 -11.32 -3.49 -7.81
N GLY A 132 -12.10 -2.87 -6.92
CA GLY A 132 -11.83 -2.86 -5.48
C GLY A 132 -11.77 -4.26 -4.87
N ALA A 133 -10.99 -4.42 -3.80
CA ALA A 133 -11.08 -5.60 -2.97
C ALA A 133 -12.49 -5.69 -2.35
N SER A 134 -13.06 -6.87 -2.27
CA SER A 134 -14.34 -7.07 -1.59
C SER A 134 -14.11 -6.96 -0.08
N ASP A 135 -14.94 -6.17 0.58
CA ASP A 135 -14.92 -6.08 2.03
C ASP A 135 -15.35 -7.42 2.66
N PRO A 136 -14.71 -7.86 3.76
CA PRO A 136 -15.18 -9.03 4.50
C PRO A 136 -16.65 -8.88 4.94
N ALA A 137 -17.39 -9.98 4.97
CA ALA A 137 -18.83 -9.97 5.31
C ALA A 137 -19.15 -9.37 6.70
N TRP A 138 -18.18 -9.36 7.62
CA TRP A 138 -18.29 -8.78 8.97
C TRP A 138 -17.72 -7.36 9.09
N GLN A 139 -17.24 -6.76 8.00
CA GLN A 139 -16.70 -5.41 8.04
C GLN A 139 -17.84 -4.41 8.25
N THR A 140 -17.82 -3.71 9.38
CA THR A 140 -18.89 -2.78 9.77
C THR A 140 -18.90 -1.52 8.91
N ILE A 141 -17.71 -1.01 8.53
CA ILE A 141 -17.55 0.20 7.73
C ILE A 141 -16.97 -0.19 6.37
N PRO A 142 -17.71 0.00 5.27
CA PRO A 142 -17.22 -0.27 3.92
C PRO A 142 -15.92 0.48 3.64
N THR A 143 -14.95 -0.20 3.03
CA THR A 143 -13.64 0.37 2.67
C THR A 143 -13.79 1.63 1.81
N GLU A 144 -14.76 1.67 0.90
CA GLU A 144 -15.03 2.83 0.06
C GLU A 144 -15.48 4.06 0.86
N TRP A 145 -16.18 3.88 1.98
CA TRP A 145 -16.53 4.99 2.87
C TRP A 145 -15.29 5.56 3.57
N ILE A 146 -14.37 4.68 3.99
CA ILE A 146 -13.09 5.08 4.58
C ILE A 146 -12.27 5.88 3.57
N LYS A 147 -12.09 5.37 2.35
CA LYS A 147 -11.38 6.05 1.26
C LYS A 147 -12.01 7.41 0.92
N ALA A 148 -13.33 7.47 0.83
CA ALA A 148 -14.04 8.71 0.56
C ALA A 148 -13.88 9.74 1.70
N ALA A 149 -13.80 9.30 2.96
CA ALA A 149 -13.54 10.16 4.09
C ALA A 149 -12.10 10.68 4.08
N GLN A 150 -11.13 9.81 3.81
CA GLN A 150 -9.70 10.17 3.68
C GLN A 150 -9.47 11.16 2.54
N ALA A 151 -10.11 10.97 1.39
CA ALA A 151 -10.00 11.87 0.25
C ALA A 151 -10.55 13.29 0.54
N ARG A 152 -11.51 13.43 1.45
CA ARG A 152 -12.05 14.73 1.88
C ARG A 152 -11.24 15.38 2.98
N TRP A 153 -10.42 14.62 3.69
CA TRP A 153 -9.62 15.14 4.79
C TRP A 153 -8.46 16.00 4.27
N LYS A 154 -8.21 17.13 4.92
CA LYS A 154 -7.12 18.04 4.57
C LYS A 154 -6.26 18.30 5.80
N HIS A 155 -4.98 18.04 5.66
CA HIS A 155 -4.01 18.24 6.72
C HIS A 155 -3.99 19.70 7.20
N LYS A 156 -3.94 19.88 8.51
CA LYS A 156 -3.87 21.21 9.19
C LYS A 156 -5.03 22.17 8.88
N GLU A 157 -6.12 21.73 8.30
CA GLU A 157 -7.31 22.55 8.10
C GLU A 157 -8.24 22.44 9.31
N VAL A 158 -8.04 23.28 10.32
CA VAL A 158 -8.94 23.34 11.50
C VAL A 158 -10.17 24.17 11.17
N LYS A 159 -11.36 23.59 11.32
CA LYS A 159 -12.66 24.22 11.05
C LYS A 159 -13.43 24.46 12.35
N GLY A 160 -13.27 25.65 12.93
CA GLY A 160 -14.02 26.08 14.09
C GLY A 160 -13.46 25.62 15.44
N THR A 161 -14.24 25.79 16.50
CA THR A 161 -13.87 25.44 17.86
C THR A 161 -13.89 23.92 18.08
N MET A 162 -12.97 23.41 18.88
CA MET A 162 -12.96 22.00 19.27
C MET A 162 -14.24 21.66 20.04
N THR A 163 -14.97 20.65 19.59
CA THR A 163 -16.26 20.23 20.15
C THR A 163 -16.16 18.94 20.97
N ALA A 164 -15.14 18.12 20.73
CA ALA A 164 -14.89 16.90 21.47
C ALA A 164 -13.44 16.45 21.32
N MET A 165 -12.98 15.62 22.26
CA MET A 165 -11.67 14.98 22.23
C MET A 165 -11.82 13.54 22.66
N GLY A 166 -11.21 12.61 21.92
CA GLY A 166 -11.02 11.22 22.31
C GLY A 166 -9.58 11.00 22.75
N PHE A 167 -9.37 10.24 23.82
CA PHE A 167 -8.05 9.90 24.33
C PHE A 167 -7.95 8.38 24.55
N ASP A 168 -6.93 7.77 23.99
CA ASP A 168 -6.60 6.35 24.14
C ASP A 168 -5.21 6.22 24.78
N PRO A 169 -5.12 5.95 26.11
CA PRO A 169 -3.85 5.82 26.81
C PRO A 169 -3.29 4.41 26.72
N ALA A 170 -2.06 4.27 26.28
CA ALA A 170 -1.33 3.00 26.26
C ALA A 170 -0.81 2.55 27.63
N ARG A 171 -0.91 3.37 28.68
CA ARG A 171 -0.57 3.07 30.08
C ARG A 171 0.81 2.44 30.28
N GLY A 172 1.82 2.97 29.60
CA GLY A 172 3.19 2.46 29.71
C GLY A 172 3.48 1.23 28.83
N GLY A 173 2.51 0.78 28.02
CA GLY A 173 2.68 -0.30 27.06
C GLY A 173 3.60 0.06 25.88
N ILE A 174 3.85 -0.92 25.03
CA ILE A 174 4.65 -0.76 23.79
C ILE A 174 3.89 0.03 22.72
N ASP A 175 2.57 0.09 22.80
CA ASP A 175 1.72 0.85 21.89
C ASP A 175 1.86 2.36 22.13
N LYS A 176 1.37 3.14 21.18
CA LYS A 176 1.32 4.60 21.32
C LYS A 176 0.00 5.02 21.95
N SER A 177 0.07 6.01 22.86
CA SER A 177 -1.10 6.76 23.26
C SER A 177 -1.52 7.71 22.17
N SER A 178 -2.82 7.96 21.99
CA SER A 178 -3.33 8.82 20.96
C SER A 178 -4.45 9.75 21.42
N ILE A 179 -4.45 10.96 20.87
CA ILE A 179 -5.52 11.96 21.04
C ILE A 179 -6.13 12.25 19.68
N ALA A 180 -7.47 12.15 19.59
CA ALA A 180 -8.26 12.55 18.44
C ALA A 180 -9.09 13.79 18.81
N ARG A 181 -8.85 14.93 18.14
CA ARG A 181 -9.60 16.18 18.33
C ARG A 181 -10.65 16.33 17.26
N ARG A 182 -11.86 16.71 17.65
CA ARG A 182 -12.99 16.92 16.76
C ARG A 182 -13.42 18.38 16.77
N HIS A 183 -13.65 18.95 15.57
CA HIS A 183 -14.13 20.31 15.36
C HIS A 183 -15.41 20.24 14.51
N GLY A 184 -16.58 20.14 15.15
CA GLY A 184 -17.84 19.90 14.43
C GLY A 184 -17.85 18.54 13.71
N ASN A 185 -17.87 18.52 12.39
CA ASN A 185 -17.80 17.32 11.57
C ASN A 185 -16.39 17.01 11.01
N TRP A 186 -15.38 17.76 11.43
CA TRP A 186 -14.00 17.58 11.00
C TRP A 186 -13.15 17.03 12.16
N PHE A 187 -12.24 16.10 11.84
CA PHE A 187 -11.27 15.54 12.78
C PHE A 187 -9.88 16.03 12.42
N ASP A 188 -9.14 16.50 13.44
CA ASP A 188 -7.75 16.91 13.29
C ASP A 188 -6.82 15.71 13.14
N GLU A 189 -5.57 15.97 12.79
CA GLU A 189 -4.52 14.96 12.81
C GLU A 189 -4.39 14.36 14.21
N LEU A 190 -4.18 13.04 14.29
CA LEU A 190 -3.97 12.35 15.54
C LEU A 190 -2.66 12.81 16.18
N VAL A 191 -2.73 13.25 17.43
CA VAL A 191 -1.53 13.46 18.25
C VAL A 191 -1.18 12.13 18.89
N THR A 192 0.06 11.66 18.70
CA THR A 192 0.52 10.38 19.25
C THR A 192 1.80 10.54 20.04
N ALA A 193 1.95 9.77 21.12
CA ALA A 193 3.17 9.70 21.92
C ALA A 193 3.45 8.25 22.38
N PRO A 194 4.71 7.91 22.72
CA PRO A 194 5.04 6.62 23.29
C PRO A 194 4.23 6.36 24.56
N GLY A 195 3.83 5.09 24.79
CA GLY A 195 3.01 4.71 25.95
C GLY A 195 3.62 5.08 27.31
N ALA A 196 4.94 5.20 27.40
CA ALA A 196 5.64 5.66 28.60
C ALA A 196 5.22 7.07 29.08
N VAL A 197 4.73 7.92 28.16
CA VAL A 197 4.24 9.29 28.48
C VAL A 197 2.90 9.25 29.24
N THR A 198 2.19 8.15 29.14
CA THR A 198 0.84 7.98 29.74
C THR A 198 0.78 6.78 30.68
N LYS A 199 1.87 6.48 31.40
CA LYS A 199 1.96 5.33 32.32
C LYS A 199 1.03 5.44 33.52
N ASP A 200 0.71 6.66 33.95
CA ASP A 200 -0.17 6.97 35.07
C ASP A 200 -1.01 8.24 34.81
N GLY A 201 -1.92 8.55 35.71
CA GLY A 201 -2.81 9.71 35.60
C GLY A 201 -2.10 11.06 35.52
N PRO A 202 -1.11 11.37 36.36
CA PRO A 202 -0.36 12.62 36.28
C PRO A 202 0.39 12.80 34.99
N THR A 203 1.06 11.76 34.47
CA THR A 203 1.77 11.84 33.17
C THR A 203 0.80 11.95 32.00
N SER A 204 -0.36 11.29 32.07
CA SER A 204 -1.40 11.40 31.06
C SER A 204 -2.03 12.79 30.99
N ALA A 205 -2.12 13.50 32.10
CA ALA A 205 -2.68 14.86 32.15
C ALA A 205 -1.73 15.91 31.51
N GLY A 206 -0.45 15.58 31.36
CA GLY A 206 0.56 16.42 30.67
C GLY A 206 0.70 16.14 29.19
N PHE A 207 0.05 15.12 28.67
CA PHE A 207 0.05 14.75 27.24
C PHE A 207 -1.04 15.46 26.47
#